data_abec54db92fbec438c575b3a62fe0881
#
_entry.id   abec54db92fbec438c575b3a62fe0881
#
_cell.length_a   1.000
_cell.length_b   1.000
_cell.length_c   1.000
_cell.angle_alpha   90.00
_cell.angle_beta   90.00
_cell.angle_gamma   90.00
#
_symmetry.space_group_name_H-M   'P 1'
#
loop_
_entity.id
_entity.type
_entity.pdbx_description
1 polymer ?
#
loop_
_entity_poly.entity_id
_entity_poly.type
_entity_poly.pdbx_seq_one_letter_code
_entity_poly.pdbx_strand_id
1 'polypeptide(L)'
;MAKEIEMQVFSVQHVLVEGSMRIVATVTVHPRVVRQWINNVSNSLEKVEMWVIGLDAEYTERAPGKIQRAAVLQLCLEDDVLVYHMIHSPSIPGELHDFLSREDVYFCGAAIEGEKQKLEPYNLDLKSIADLQTRIKIPVEDCDKQTPSLFDVANFVLGTNLQKGDETVALRSYGWENYPLTYERIKYAALDARVSFEIAARSKELVAKPYPTENENKKKKKKKKKKKKKKKKKKKKKKKKKKKKKKKKKKKKKKKKKKKKKKKKKKKKKKRLHQQEGIMHG
;
A
#
# COMPACT_ATOMS: atom_id res chain seq x y z
N MET A 1 -25.85 49.47 -25.39
CA MET A 1 -25.97 48.04 -25.02
C MET A 1 -24.76 47.69 -24.17
N ALA A 2 -24.96 47.55 -22.86
CA ALA A 2 -23.92 47.10 -21.94
C ALA A 2 -23.67 45.60 -22.20
N LYS A 3 -22.46 45.21 -22.61
CA LYS A 3 -22.04 43.81 -22.59
C LYS A 3 -21.95 43.39 -21.15
N GLU A 4 -22.87 42.52 -20.68
CA GLU A 4 -22.67 41.74 -19.50
C GLU A 4 -21.36 40.96 -19.66
N ILE A 5 -20.36 41.31 -18.84
CA ILE A 5 -19.15 40.55 -18.73
C ILE A 5 -19.55 39.36 -17.81
N GLU A 6 -19.91 38.23 -18.42
CA GLU A 6 -19.97 36.98 -17.68
C GLU A 6 -18.61 36.73 -17.03
N MET A 7 -18.56 36.87 -15.72
CA MET A 7 -17.39 36.55 -14.93
C MET A 7 -17.23 35.03 -14.93
N GLN A 8 -16.41 34.51 -15.85
CA GLN A 8 -16.10 33.08 -15.89
C GLN A 8 -15.35 32.70 -14.62
N VAL A 9 -15.99 31.85 -13.81
CA VAL A 9 -15.35 31.27 -12.63
C VAL A 9 -14.41 30.16 -13.10
N PHE A 10 -13.10 30.43 -13.07
CA PHE A 10 -12.08 29.46 -13.52
C PHE A 10 -11.70 28.43 -12.45
N SER A 11 -12.02 28.67 -11.18
CA SER A 11 -11.74 27.77 -10.08
C SER A 11 -12.69 27.99 -8.91
N VAL A 12 -12.83 26.94 -8.09
CA VAL A 12 -13.56 27.01 -6.83
C VAL A 12 -12.59 26.58 -5.71
N GLN A 13 -12.51 27.38 -4.65
CA GLN A 13 -11.74 27.03 -3.46
C GLN A 13 -12.64 26.45 -2.39
N HIS A 14 -12.20 25.33 -1.81
CA HIS A 14 -12.84 24.68 -0.69
C HIS A 14 -11.89 24.68 0.51
N VAL A 15 -12.35 25.14 1.66
CA VAL A 15 -11.62 24.95 2.92
C VAL A 15 -12.21 23.76 3.63
N LEU A 16 -11.39 22.72 3.77
CA LEU A 16 -11.75 21.43 4.36
C LEU A 16 -11.00 21.27 5.67
N VAL A 17 -11.62 20.60 6.63
CA VAL A 17 -10.98 20.26 7.91
C VAL A 17 -11.16 18.77 8.16
N GLU A 18 -10.06 18.09 8.42
CA GLU A 18 -10.05 16.68 8.80
C GLU A 18 -9.15 16.49 10.03
N GLY A 19 -9.76 16.26 11.18
CA GLY A 19 -9.05 16.29 12.46
C GLY A 19 -8.40 17.67 12.69
N SER A 20 -7.07 17.72 12.83
CA SER A 20 -6.29 18.95 12.96
C SER A 20 -5.77 19.50 11.61
N MET A 21 -6.01 18.81 10.51
CA MET A 21 -5.53 19.22 9.20
C MET A 21 -6.50 20.20 8.56
N ARG A 22 -5.99 21.39 8.21
CA ARG A 22 -6.66 22.33 7.32
C ARG A 22 -6.20 22.10 5.91
N ILE A 23 -7.11 22.14 4.94
CA ILE A 23 -6.84 21.94 3.52
C ILE A 23 -7.52 23.05 2.75
N VAL A 24 -6.78 23.73 1.90
CA VAL A 24 -7.30 24.71 0.94
C VAL A 24 -7.25 24.10 -0.45
N ALA A 25 -8.35 23.53 -0.89
CA ALA A 25 -8.42 22.83 -2.17
C ALA A 25 -8.87 23.80 -3.29
N THR A 26 -7.99 24.05 -4.25
CA THR A 26 -8.31 24.78 -5.49
C THR A 26 -8.73 23.77 -6.56
N VAL A 27 -10.03 23.73 -6.87
CA VAL A 27 -10.62 22.81 -7.86
C VAL A 27 -10.76 23.52 -9.19
N THR A 28 -10.23 22.95 -10.27
CA THR A 28 -10.25 23.57 -11.59
C THR A 28 -10.19 22.58 -12.74
N VAL A 29 -10.74 22.99 -13.89
CA VAL A 29 -10.50 22.38 -15.20
C VAL A 29 -9.59 23.27 -16.06
N HIS A 30 -9.17 24.43 -15.55
CA HIS A 30 -8.59 25.50 -16.36
C HIS A 30 -7.07 25.51 -16.33
N PRO A 31 -6.37 25.40 -17.48
CA PRO A 31 -4.91 25.40 -17.55
C PRO A 31 -4.25 26.62 -16.92
N ARG A 32 -4.88 27.80 -17.00
CA ARG A 32 -4.38 29.06 -16.40
C ARG A 32 -4.29 28.97 -14.88
N VAL A 33 -5.28 28.34 -14.23
CA VAL A 33 -5.29 28.19 -12.77
C VAL A 33 -4.19 27.21 -12.31
N VAL A 34 -4.02 26.10 -13.06
CA VAL A 34 -2.93 25.15 -12.84
C VAL A 34 -1.57 25.84 -12.93
N ARG A 35 -1.34 26.62 -13.98
CA ARG A 35 -0.13 27.43 -14.14
C ARG A 35 0.12 28.36 -12.95
N GLN A 36 -0.91 29.07 -12.52
CA GLN A 36 -0.81 30.00 -11.40
C GLN A 36 -0.45 29.26 -10.10
N TRP A 37 -1.08 28.13 -9.84
CA TRP A 37 -0.77 27.31 -8.67
C TRP A 37 0.69 26.84 -8.70
N ILE A 38 1.16 26.31 -9.84
CA ILE A 38 2.56 25.85 -10.00
C ILE A 38 3.54 27.02 -9.78
N ASN A 39 3.27 28.20 -10.31
CA ASN A 39 4.14 29.37 -10.11
C ASN A 39 4.19 29.78 -8.64
N ASN A 40 3.05 29.81 -7.95
CA ASN A 40 3.00 30.12 -6.51
C ASN A 40 3.81 29.11 -5.69
N VAL A 41 3.61 27.82 -5.96
CA VAL A 41 4.35 26.74 -5.32
C VAL A 41 5.85 26.87 -5.62
N SER A 42 6.25 27.06 -6.87
CA SER A 42 7.65 27.19 -7.27
C SER A 42 8.35 28.36 -6.57
N ASN A 43 7.69 29.50 -6.43
CA ASN A 43 8.23 30.67 -5.71
C ASN A 43 8.41 30.41 -4.20
N SER A 44 7.52 29.61 -3.61
CA SER A 44 7.63 29.22 -2.20
C SER A 44 8.81 28.30 -1.94
N LEU A 45 9.19 27.55 -2.93
CA LEU A 45 10.15 26.44 -2.84
C LEU A 45 11.61 26.85 -3.11
N GLU A 46 11.88 28.02 -3.66
CA GLU A 46 13.26 28.52 -3.93
C GLU A 46 14.18 28.56 -2.68
N LYS A 47 13.60 28.39 -1.48
CA LYS A 47 14.30 28.51 -0.19
C LYS A 47 14.63 27.17 0.47
N VAL A 48 14.35 26.04 -0.16
CA VAL A 48 14.46 24.70 0.46
C VAL A 48 15.31 23.76 -0.38
N GLU A 49 16.27 23.07 0.25
CA GLU A 49 17.19 22.15 -0.46
C GLU A 49 16.52 20.90 -1.06
N MET A 50 15.38 20.48 -0.52
CA MET A 50 14.67 19.29 -1.00
C MET A 50 13.18 19.49 -0.88
N TRP A 51 12.49 19.24 -1.96
CA TRP A 51 11.08 19.48 -2.11
C TRP A 51 10.27 18.21 -2.14
N VAL A 52 9.22 18.18 -1.35
CA VAL A 52 8.24 17.12 -1.38
C VAL A 52 6.88 17.70 -1.74
N ILE A 53 6.22 17.07 -2.69
CA ILE A 53 4.85 17.38 -3.11
C ILE A 53 4.03 16.13 -2.90
N GLY A 54 2.93 16.23 -2.18
CA GLY A 54 1.95 15.16 -2.10
C GLY A 54 1.27 15.02 -3.46
N LEU A 55 1.20 13.80 -3.99
CA LEU A 55 0.55 13.52 -5.26
C LEU A 55 -0.37 12.32 -5.14
N ASP A 56 -1.54 12.45 -5.72
CA ASP A 56 -2.45 11.34 -5.98
C ASP A 56 -3.16 11.57 -7.31
N ALA A 57 -3.80 10.54 -7.89
CA ALA A 57 -4.63 10.70 -9.07
C ALA A 57 -5.81 9.75 -9.05
N GLU A 58 -6.93 10.24 -9.56
CA GLU A 58 -8.13 9.44 -9.76
C GLU A 58 -8.34 9.20 -11.25
N TYR A 59 -8.94 8.05 -11.59
CA TYR A 59 -8.88 7.53 -12.94
C TYR A 59 -10.23 7.51 -13.65
N THR A 60 -10.18 7.55 -14.98
CA THR A 60 -11.34 7.22 -15.81
C THR A 60 -11.82 5.81 -15.56
N GLU A 61 -13.10 5.56 -15.81
CA GLU A 61 -13.67 4.24 -15.66
C GLU A 61 -13.01 3.22 -16.62
N ARG A 62 -12.90 1.98 -16.15
CA ARG A 62 -12.40 0.90 -17.00
C ARG A 62 -13.46 0.52 -18.02
N ALA A 63 -13.13 0.61 -19.30
CA ALA A 63 -14.00 0.17 -20.38
C ALA A 63 -13.21 -0.71 -21.37
N PRO A 64 -13.85 -1.75 -21.96
CA PRO A 64 -13.22 -2.60 -22.96
C PRO A 64 -12.62 -1.78 -24.12
N GLY A 65 -11.37 -2.04 -24.47
CA GLY A 65 -10.67 -1.36 -25.56
C GLY A 65 -10.24 0.09 -25.29
N LYS A 66 -10.48 0.63 -24.09
CA LYS A 66 -10.04 1.98 -23.70
C LYS A 66 -8.87 1.92 -22.72
N ILE A 67 -7.89 2.79 -22.93
CA ILE A 67 -6.79 2.99 -21.99
C ILE A 67 -7.31 3.82 -20.81
N GLN A 68 -7.18 3.28 -19.60
CA GLN A 68 -7.50 4.01 -18.38
C GLN A 68 -6.42 5.06 -18.13
N ARG A 69 -6.83 6.32 -17.93
CA ARG A 69 -5.95 7.47 -17.69
C ARG A 69 -6.40 8.27 -16.47
N ALA A 70 -5.58 9.21 -16.02
CA ALA A 70 -5.95 10.10 -14.95
C ALA A 70 -7.16 10.97 -15.39
N ALA A 71 -8.19 11.01 -14.56
CA ALA A 71 -9.33 11.91 -14.70
C ALA A 71 -9.10 13.19 -13.87
N VAL A 72 -8.54 13.02 -12.67
CA VAL A 72 -8.22 14.10 -11.73
C VAL A 72 -6.79 13.90 -11.24
N LEU A 73 -5.99 14.97 -11.23
CA LEU A 73 -4.67 15.02 -10.61
C LEU A 73 -4.71 15.89 -9.37
N GLN A 74 -4.17 15.41 -8.28
CA GLN A 74 -4.03 16.16 -7.04
C GLN A 74 -2.56 16.42 -6.73
N LEU A 75 -2.23 17.69 -6.42
CA LEU A 75 -0.91 18.10 -5.97
C LEU A 75 -1.05 18.89 -4.67
N CYS A 76 -0.20 18.62 -3.69
CA CYS A 76 -0.25 19.27 -2.39
C CYS A 76 1.10 19.78 -1.94
N LEU A 77 1.15 21.06 -1.56
CA LEU A 77 2.22 21.66 -0.78
C LEU A 77 1.62 22.28 0.49
N GLU A 78 2.05 21.81 1.65
CA GLU A 78 1.50 22.24 2.94
C GLU A 78 -0.03 22.06 2.99
N ASP A 79 -0.81 23.11 3.24
CA ASP A 79 -2.27 23.07 3.25
C ASP A 79 -2.92 23.46 1.90
N ASP A 80 -2.12 23.83 0.91
CA ASP A 80 -2.59 24.23 -0.44
C ASP A 80 -2.62 23.01 -1.37
N VAL A 81 -3.81 22.65 -1.84
CA VAL A 81 -4.05 21.50 -2.69
C VAL A 81 -4.66 21.92 -4.01
N LEU A 82 -4.01 21.59 -5.11
CA LEU A 82 -4.60 21.64 -6.43
C LEU A 82 -5.37 20.36 -6.70
N VAL A 83 -6.65 20.47 -7.06
CA VAL A 83 -7.48 19.37 -7.58
C VAL A 83 -7.78 19.71 -9.06
N TYR A 84 -6.96 19.18 -9.94
CA TYR A 84 -7.05 19.43 -11.36
C TYR A 84 -7.86 18.37 -12.08
N HIS A 85 -9.07 18.71 -12.52
CA HIS A 85 -9.97 17.81 -13.23
C HIS A 85 -9.59 17.72 -14.71
N MET A 86 -8.52 16.96 -14.97
CA MET A 86 -7.79 16.90 -16.25
C MET A 86 -8.64 16.47 -17.43
N ILE A 87 -9.56 15.50 -17.21
CA ILE A 87 -10.38 14.93 -18.29
C ILE A 87 -11.27 15.98 -18.98
N HIS A 88 -11.62 17.04 -18.25
CA HIS A 88 -12.44 18.16 -18.74
C HIS A 88 -11.61 19.41 -19.08
N SER A 89 -10.30 19.34 -18.97
CA SER A 89 -9.45 20.46 -19.32
C SER A 89 -9.33 20.60 -20.84
N PRO A 90 -9.42 21.82 -21.37
CA PRO A 90 -9.24 22.06 -22.81
C PRO A 90 -7.81 21.77 -23.29
N SER A 91 -6.83 21.83 -22.40
CA SER A 91 -5.44 21.52 -22.70
C SER A 91 -4.65 21.27 -21.40
N ILE A 92 -3.57 20.52 -21.49
CA ILE A 92 -2.60 20.38 -20.39
C ILE A 92 -1.56 21.50 -20.52
N PRO A 93 -1.35 22.32 -19.47
CA PRO A 93 -0.37 23.42 -19.56
C PRO A 93 1.07 22.88 -19.56
N GLY A 94 1.94 23.53 -20.35
CA GLY A 94 3.36 23.16 -20.45
C GLY A 94 4.08 23.22 -19.10
N GLU A 95 3.72 24.19 -18.27
CA GLU A 95 4.28 24.34 -16.92
C GLU A 95 4.02 23.12 -16.03
N LEU A 96 2.94 22.37 -16.27
CA LEU A 96 2.70 21.12 -15.56
C LEU A 96 3.67 20.02 -16.01
N HIS A 97 3.98 19.95 -17.32
CA HIS A 97 5.02 19.04 -17.83
C HIS A 97 6.37 19.35 -17.19
N ASP A 98 6.77 20.62 -17.20
CA ASP A 98 8.05 21.04 -16.63
C ASP A 98 8.12 20.76 -15.14
N PHE A 99 7.05 21.06 -14.39
CA PHE A 99 6.97 20.86 -12.96
C PHE A 99 7.08 19.37 -12.57
N LEU A 100 6.33 18.49 -13.23
CA LEU A 100 6.35 17.06 -12.97
C LEU A 100 7.67 16.38 -13.39
N SER A 101 8.39 16.98 -14.35
CA SER A 101 9.70 16.52 -14.83
C SER A 101 10.89 16.99 -13.98
N ARG A 102 10.67 17.77 -12.92
CA ARG A 102 11.74 18.27 -12.04
C ARG A 102 12.40 17.13 -11.27
N GLU A 103 13.73 17.12 -11.27
CA GLU A 103 14.52 16.12 -10.53
C GLU A 103 14.73 16.50 -9.05
N ASP A 104 14.63 17.78 -8.72
CA ASP A 104 14.76 18.33 -7.37
C ASP A 104 13.46 18.31 -6.56
N VAL A 105 12.33 17.88 -7.16
CA VAL A 105 11.01 17.76 -6.55
C VAL A 105 10.66 16.27 -6.41
N TYR A 106 10.43 15.81 -5.18
CA TYR A 106 9.95 14.46 -4.93
C TYR A 106 8.41 14.43 -4.86
N PHE A 107 7.79 13.80 -5.83
CA PHE A 107 6.35 13.53 -5.81
C PHE A 107 6.08 12.29 -4.97
N CYS A 108 5.27 12.43 -3.94
CA CYS A 108 5.08 11.44 -2.89
C CYS A 108 3.63 10.98 -2.83
N GLY A 109 3.39 9.68 -2.86
CA GLY A 109 2.06 9.10 -2.81
C GLY A 109 2.07 7.63 -2.46
N ALA A 110 0.90 7.02 -2.41
CA ALA A 110 0.75 5.58 -2.25
C ALA A 110 0.60 4.91 -3.61
N ALA A 111 1.38 3.85 -3.89
CA ALA A 111 1.41 3.14 -5.18
C ALA A 111 1.72 4.04 -6.39
N ILE A 112 2.51 5.07 -6.19
CA ILE A 112 2.74 6.18 -7.13
C ILE A 112 3.25 5.77 -8.52
N GLU A 113 3.84 4.59 -8.69
CA GLU A 113 4.16 4.04 -10.00
C GLU A 113 2.90 3.81 -10.85
N GLY A 114 1.76 3.53 -10.21
CA GLY A 114 0.46 3.43 -10.87
C GLY A 114 -0.01 4.78 -11.41
N GLU A 115 0.20 5.85 -10.64
CA GLU A 115 -0.11 7.23 -11.01
C GLU A 115 0.68 7.65 -12.25
N LYS A 116 1.98 7.37 -12.25
CA LYS A 116 2.85 7.63 -13.40
C LYS A 116 2.30 7.04 -14.69
N GLN A 117 1.88 5.77 -14.67
CA GLN A 117 1.31 5.09 -15.84
C GLN A 117 0.00 5.73 -16.32
N LYS A 118 -0.79 6.32 -15.43
CA LYS A 118 -2.06 6.97 -15.78
C LYS A 118 -1.88 8.41 -16.31
N LEU A 119 -0.73 9.00 -16.09
CA LEU A 119 -0.33 10.30 -16.61
C LEU A 119 0.34 10.21 -18.00
N GLU A 120 0.91 9.05 -18.35
CA GLU A 120 1.54 8.83 -19.67
C GLU A 120 0.66 9.22 -20.87
N PRO A 121 -0.68 8.94 -20.91
CA PRO A 121 -1.52 9.34 -22.02
C PRO A 121 -1.63 10.84 -22.24
N TYR A 122 -1.20 11.65 -21.27
CA TYR A 122 -1.12 13.11 -21.37
C TYR A 122 0.31 13.60 -21.66
N ASN A 123 1.25 12.68 -21.95
CA ASN A 123 2.69 12.94 -22.08
C ASN A 123 3.30 13.55 -20.81
N LEU A 124 2.72 13.31 -19.64
CA LEU A 124 3.25 13.75 -18.35
C LEU A 124 4.16 12.68 -17.78
N ASP A 125 5.38 13.08 -17.42
CA ASP A 125 6.39 12.18 -16.83
C ASP A 125 6.78 12.64 -15.42
N LEU A 126 6.71 11.72 -14.47
CA LEU A 126 7.16 11.92 -13.08
C LEU A 126 8.61 11.45 -12.97
N LYS A 127 9.59 12.36 -12.83
CA LYS A 127 11.02 12.01 -12.73
C LYS A 127 11.39 11.51 -11.36
N SER A 128 11.08 12.26 -10.33
CA SER A 128 11.45 11.94 -8.96
C SER A 128 10.21 11.57 -8.15
N ILE A 129 10.02 10.29 -7.89
CA ILE A 129 8.87 9.75 -7.15
C ILE A 129 9.29 9.04 -5.87
N ALA A 130 8.45 9.08 -4.87
CA ALA A 130 8.63 8.33 -3.63
C ALA A 130 7.34 7.64 -3.21
N ASP A 131 7.29 6.33 -3.39
CA ASP A 131 6.19 5.52 -2.92
C ASP A 131 6.26 5.34 -1.40
N LEU A 132 5.33 5.96 -0.69
CA LEU A 132 5.30 6.00 0.77
C LEU A 132 5.06 4.62 1.38
N GLN A 133 4.26 3.76 0.73
CA GLN A 133 3.99 2.40 1.19
C GLN A 133 5.23 1.49 1.12
N THR A 134 6.16 1.79 0.22
CA THR A 134 7.40 1.02 0.07
C THR A 134 8.57 1.61 0.83
N ARG A 135 8.60 2.93 0.99
CA ARG A 135 9.66 3.68 1.70
C ARG A 135 9.55 3.55 3.22
N ILE A 136 8.34 3.64 3.73
CA ILE A 136 8.06 3.58 5.16
C ILE A 136 7.78 2.12 5.54
N LYS A 137 8.51 1.63 6.55
CA LYS A 137 8.35 0.26 7.06
C LYS A 137 7.60 0.31 8.37
N ILE A 138 6.34 -0.12 8.33
CA ILE A 138 5.53 -0.28 9.54
C ILE A 138 5.87 -1.65 10.15
N PRO A 139 6.16 -1.75 11.46
CA PRO A 139 6.30 -3.02 12.15
C PRO A 139 5.05 -3.90 12.01
N VAL A 140 5.22 -5.22 12.03
CA VAL A 140 4.08 -6.16 11.84
C VAL A 140 3.09 -6.09 13.01
N GLU A 141 3.57 -5.74 14.18
CA GLU A 141 2.76 -5.50 15.38
C GLU A 141 1.82 -4.29 15.24
N ASP A 142 2.19 -3.30 14.40
CA ASP A 142 1.39 -2.10 14.17
C ASP A 142 0.50 -2.22 12.93
N CYS A 143 0.88 -3.09 11.98
CA CYS A 143 0.09 -3.37 10.79
C CYS A 143 0.45 -4.73 10.21
N ASP A 144 -0.49 -5.69 10.22
CA ASP A 144 -0.32 -7.05 9.71
C ASP A 144 -0.50 -7.16 8.19
N LYS A 145 -0.95 -6.09 7.53
CA LYS A 145 -1.17 -6.04 6.08
C LYS A 145 0.14 -6.20 5.32
N GLN A 146 0.09 -6.94 4.24
CA GLN A 146 1.25 -7.14 3.36
C GLN A 146 1.66 -5.84 2.65
N THR A 147 0.68 -5.00 2.33
CA THR A 147 0.84 -3.65 1.78
C THR A 147 -0.06 -2.72 2.60
N PRO A 148 0.53 -1.90 3.49
CA PRO A 148 -0.22 -0.90 4.24
C PRO A 148 -0.91 0.09 3.30
N SER A 149 -2.10 0.56 3.64
CA SER A 149 -2.76 1.65 2.91
C SER A 149 -2.06 2.98 3.21
N LEU A 150 -2.39 4.04 2.47
CA LEU A 150 -1.90 5.39 2.77
C LEU A 150 -2.25 5.80 4.20
N PHE A 151 -3.47 5.50 4.67
CA PHE A 151 -3.92 5.83 6.02
C PHE A 151 -3.23 4.98 7.10
N ASP A 152 -2.90 3.72 6.84
CA ASP A 152 -2.08 2.93 7.77
C ASP A 152 -0.69 3.59 7.94
N VAL A 153 -0.10 4.08 6.85
CA VAL A 153 1.18 4.81 6.89
C VAL A 153 1.04 6.14 7.63
N ALA A 154 -0.06 6.89 7.38
CA ALA A 154 -0.34 8.15 8.09
C ALA A 154 -0.49 7.92 9.60
N ASN A 155 -1.30 6.96 10.00
CA ASN A 155 -1.52 6.65 11.40
C ASN A 155 -0.22 6.29 12.13
N PHE A 156 0.66 5.54 11.47
CA PHE A 156 1.97 5.19 12.00
C PHE A 156 2.93 6.38 12.11
N VAL A 157 3.02 7.22 11.06
CA VAL A 157 4.00 8.32 10.98
C VAL A 157 3.54 9.57 11.72
N LEU A 158 2.23 9.89 11.60
CA LEU A 158 1.66 11.14 12.08
C LEU A 158 0.96 10.96 13.44
N GLY A 159 0.74 9.72 13.89
CA GLY A 159 -0.03 9.43 15.09
C GLY A 159 -1.53 9.78 14.95
N THR A 160 -2.05 9.75 13.72
CA THR A 160 -3.47 10.00 13.44
C THR A 160 -4.31 8.74 13.65
N ASN A 161 -5.63 8.87 13.58
CA ASN A 161 -6.56 7.73 13.57
C ASN A 161 -7.48 7.84 12.35
N LEU A 162 -6.88 8.03 11.18
CA LEU A 162 -7.62 8.11 9.92
C LEU A 162 -8.17 6.73 9.56
N GLN A 163 -9.44 6.70 9.17
CA GLN A 163 -10.13 5.47 8.74
C GLN A 163 -10.77 5.69 7.38
N LYS A 164 -10.73 4.67 6.54
CA LYS A 164 -11.52 4.65 5.30
C LYS A 164 -12.87 4.04 5.64
N GLY A 165 -13.91 4.86 5.70
CA GLY A 165 -15.29 4.40 5.85
C GLY A 165 -15.76 3.60 4.61
N ASP A 166 -16.84 2.83 4.76
CA ASP A 166 -17.39 2.01 3.66
C ASP A 166 -17.85 2.87 2.47
N GLU A 167 -18.27 4.10 2.72
CA GLU A 167 -18.62 5.10 1.72
C GLU A 167 -17.45 5.43 0.76
N THR A 168 -16.20 5.30 1.22
CA THR A 168 -15.03 5.59 0.39
C THR A 168 -14.80 4.56 -0.72
N VAL A 169 -15.38 3.36 -0.62
CA VAL A 169 -15.25 2.32 -1.64
C VAL A 169 -15.89 2.78 -2.97
N ALA A 170 -17.07 3.39 -2.90
CA ALA A 170 -17.74 3.96 -4.07
C ALA A 170 -16.97 5.14 -4.65
N LEU A 171 -16.42 6.01 -3.81
CA LEU A 171 -15.63 7.18 -4.25
C LEU A 171 -14.35 6.76 -5.01
N ARG A 172 -13.70 5.67 -4.61
CA ARG A 172 -12.47 5.18 -5.25
C ARG A 172 -12.67 4.58 -6.64
N SER A 173 -13.89 4.14 -6.98
CA SER A 173 -14.09 3.25 -8.12
C SER A 173 -14.68 3.93 -9.35
N TYR A 174 -15.52 4.96 -9.20
CA TYR A 174 -16.24 5.57 -10.32
C TYR A 174 -16.65 7.01 -10.06
N GLY A 175 -17.09 7.70 -11.16
CA GLY A 175 -17.65 9.04 -11.15
C GLY A 175 -16.60 10.14 -11.14
N TRP A 176 -15.33 9.83 -11.40
CA TRP A 176 -14.26 10.81 -11.54
C TRP A 176 -14.28 11.54 -12.91
N GLU A 177 -15.10 11.04 -13.83
CA GLU A 177 -15.38 11.70 -15.11
C GLU A 177 -16.58 12.65 -15.05
N ASN A 178 -17.31 12.67 -13.93
CA ASN A 178 -18.49 13.54 -13.77
C ASN A 178 -18.06 14.98 -13.50
N TYR A 179 -18.71 15.94 -14.12
CA TYR A 179 -18.46 17.37 -13.93
C TYR A 179 -19.76 18.10 -13.53
N PRO A 180 -19.71 18.95 -12.50
CA PRO A 180 -18.60 19.17 -11.56
C PRO A 180 -18.40 17.99 -10.62
N LEU A 181 -17.23 17.91 -9.97
CA LEU A 181 -16.99 16.95 -8.89
C LEU A 181 -17.87 17.28 -7.68
N THR A 182 -18.39 16.24 -7.01
CA THR A 182 -19.13 16.44 -5.75
C THR A 182 -18.17 16.84 -4.62
N TYR A 183 -18.72 17.44 -3.56
CA TYR A 183 -17.95 17.83 -2.39
C TYR A 183 -17.20 16.66 -1.77
N GLU A 184 -17.82 15.49 -1.67
CA GLU A 184 -17.22 14.27 -1.12
C GLU A 184 -16.00 13.81 -1.93
N ARG A 185 -16.09 13.91 -3.28
CA ARG A 185 -14.95 13.61 -4.16
C ARG A 185 -13.82 14.62 -4.01
N ILE A 186 -14.17 15.90 -3.93
CA ILE A 186 -13.17 16.95 -3.71
C ILE A 186 -12.46 16.73 -2.36
N LYS A 187 -13.23 16.45 -1.30
CA LYS A 187 -12.69 16.15 0.03
C LYS A 187 -11.78 14.93 0.00
N TYR A 188 -12.23 13.84 -0.62
CA TYR A 188 -11.49 12.60 -0.75
C TYR A 188 -10.13 12.84 -1.46
N ALA A 189 -10.17 13.43 -2.66
CA ALA A 189 -8.99 13.69 -3.48
C ALA A 189 -7.99 14.63 -2.78
N ALA A 190 -8.49 15.71 -2.17
CA ALA A 190 -7.66 16.67 -1.46
C ALA A 190 -7.00 16.06 -0.21
N LEU A 191 -7.72 15.18 0.51
CA LEU A 191 -7.20 14.53 1.70
C LEU A 191 -6.08 13.54 1.37
N ASP A 192 -6.23 12.72 0.33
CA ASP A 192 -5.21 11.72 -0.04
C ASP A 192 -3.88 12.43 -0.45
N ALA A 193 -3.94 13.52 -1.22
CA ALA A 193 -2.77 14.34 -1.54
C ALA A 193 -2.16 15.05 -0.31
N ARG A 194 -3.00 15.60 0.57
CA ARG A 194 -2.57 16.28 1.80
C ARG A 194 -1.87 15.30 2.77
N VAL A 195 -2.44 14.14 2.97
CA VAL A 195 -1.87 13.09 3.82
C VAL A 195 -0.53 12.62 3.24
N SER A 196 -0.45 12.45 1.92
CA SER A 196 0.80 12.09 1.24
C SER A 196 1.90 13.12 1.47
N PHE A 197 1.56 14.43 1.40
CA PHE A 197 2.51 15.50 1.73
C PHE A 197 2.97 15.44 3.18
N GLU A 198 2.06 15.32 4.15
CA GLU A 198 2.40 15.29 5.59
C GLU A 198 3.33 14.13 5.94
N ILE A 199 3.03 12.94 5.42
CA ILE A 199 3.90 11.78 5.63
C ILE A 199 5.30 12.06 5.06
N ALA A 200 5.37 12.59 3.82
CA ALA A 200 6.62 12.88 3.16
C ALA A 200 7.43 13.96 3.88
N ALA A 201 6.78 15.04 4.32
CA ALA A 201 7.39 16.13 5.05
C ALA A 201 8.02 15.67 6.38
N ARG A 202 7.36 14.74 7.09
CA ARG A 202 7.89 14.12 8.32
C ARG A 202 8.94 13.04 8.08
N SER A 203 9.02 12.52 6.86
CA SER A 203 9.90 11.40 6.50
C SER A 203 10.91 11.77 5.42
N LYS A 204 11.33 13.03 5.32
CA LYS A 204 12.20 13.56 4.25
C LYS A 204 13.44 12.72 3.99
N GLU A 205 14.15 12.27 5.04
CA GLU A 205 15.33 11.43 4.90
C GLU A 205 15.04 10.07 4.22
N LEU A 206 13.84 9.52 4.41
CA LEU A 206 13.45 8.28 3.77
C LEU A 206 13.00 8.51 2.33
N VAL A 207 12.38 9.66 2.06
CA VAL A 207 11.91 10.07 0.73
C VAL A 207 13.09 10.34 -0.19
N ALA A 208 14.12 11.05 0.27
CA ALA A 208 15.30 11.43 -0.51
C ALA A 208 16.26 10.27 -0.84
N LYS A 209 16.09 9.10 -0.24
CA LYS A 209 16.95 7.95 -0.56
C LYS A 209 16.76 7.53 -2.01
N PRO A 210 17.84 7.40 -2.81
CA PRO A 210 17.74 6.93 -4.16
C PRO A 210 16.98 5.60 -4.22
N TYR A 211 16.16 5.42 -5.24
CA TYR A 211 15.56 4.10 -5.46
C TYR A 211 16.66 3.07 -5.68
N PRO A 212 16.53 1.88 -5.10
CA PRO A 212 17.50 0.83 -5.31
C PRO A 212 17.61 0.54 -6.81
N THR A 213 18.81 0.60 -7.34
CA THR A 213 19.06 0.29 -8.77
C THR A 213 18.49 -1.08 -9.14
N GLU A 214 18.20 -1.30 -10.44
CA GLU A 214 17.75 -2.62 -10.90
C GLU A 214 18.65 -3.78 -10.42
N ASN A 215 19.96 -3.54 -10.36
CA ASN A 215 20.93 -4.52 -9.87
C ASN A 215 20.76 -4.80 -8.37
N GLU A 216 20.48 -3.80 -7.56
CA GLU A 216 20.20 -3.97 -6.14
C GLU A 216 18.87 -4.67 -5.92
N ASN A 217 17.85 -4.33 -6.69
CA ASN A 217 16.55 -5.01 -6.69
C ASN A 217 16.67 -6.48 -7.10
N LYS A 218 17.46 -6.79 -8.15
CA LYS A 218 17.80 -8.17 -8.54
C LYS A 218 18.54 -8.91 -7.41
N LYS A 219 19.50 -8.26 -6.73
CA LYS A 219 20.21 -8.83 -5.57
C LYS A 219 19.27 -9.07 -4.39
N LYS A 220 18.37 -8.11 -4.06
CA LYS A 220 17.35 -8.25 -3.00
C LYS A 220 16.37 -9.39 -3.30
N LYS A 221 15.85 -9.49 -4.55
CA LYS A 221 14.99 -10.61 -5.00
C LYS A 221 15.71 -11.96 -4.89
N LYS A 222 16.98 -12.05 -5.29
CA LYS A 222 17.80 -13.28 -5.14
C LYS A 222 17.98 -13.65 -3.65
N LYS A 223 18.28 -12.67 -2.76
CA LYS A 223 18.37 -12.90 -1.31
C LYS A 223 17.05 -13.38 -0.70
N LYS A 224 15.91 -12.76 -1.07
CA LYS A 224 14.57 -13.20 -0.62
C LYS A 224 14.26 -14.63 -1.09
N LYS A 225 14.55 -14.97 -2.37
CA LYS A 225 14.38 -16.35 -2.88
C LYS A 225 15.25 -17.35 -2.12
N LYS A 226 16.53 -17.02 -1.82
CA LYS A 226 17.42 -17.88 -1.01
C LYS A 226 16.91 -18.08 0.42
N LYS A 227 16.41 -17.00 1.09
CA LYS A 227 15.80 -17.09 2.43
C LYS A 227 14.53 -17.94 2.43
N LYS A 228 13.63 -17.79 1.45
CA LYS A 228 12.44 -18.64 1.29
C LYS A 228 12.80 -20.12 1.07
N LYS A 229 13.80 -20.42 0.22
CA LYS A 229 14.30 -21.79 0.02
C LYS A 229 14.89 -22.39 1.31
N LYS A 230 15.68 -21.60 2.09
CA LYS A 230 16.23 -22.06 3.38
C LYS A 230 15.11 -22.33 4.41
N LYS A 231 14.07 -21.44 4.51
CA LYS A 231 12.91 -21.68 5.38
C LYS A 231 12.12 -22.93 4.98
N LYS A 232 11.89 -23.16 3.68
CA LYS A 232 11.24 -24.40 3.18
C LYS A 232 12.05 -25.66 3.50
N LYS A 233 13.38 -25.62 3.33
CA LYS A 233 14.26 -26.75 3.70
C LYS A 233 14.24 -27.05 5.21
N LYS A 234 14.26 -26.00 6.09
CA LYS A 234 14.13 -26.16 7.53
C LYS A 234 12.78 -26.76 7.94
N LYS A 235 11.67 -26.30 7.33
CA LYS A 235 10.32 -26.88 7.57
C LYS A 235 10.25 -28.36 7.14
N LYS A 236 10.83 -28.73 5.97
CA LYS A 236 10.89 -30.13 5.51
C LYS A 236 11.72 -31.01 6.47
N LYS A 237 12.88 -30.52 6.95
CA LYS A 237 13.71 -31.26 7.94
C LYS A 237 12.97 -31.45 9.28
N LYS A 238 12.25 -30.44 9.79
CA LYS A 238 11.42 -30.55 11.00
C LYS A 238 10.28 -31.58 10.83
N LYS A 239 9.59 -31.58 9.66
CA LYS A 239 8.55 -32.58 9.36
C LYS A 239 9.13 -34.01 9.29
N LYS A 240 10.30 -34.20 8.66
CA LYS A 240 10.98 -35.53 8.62
C LYS A 240 11.37 -36.02 10.03
N LYS A 241 11.92 -35.13 10.88
CA LYS A 241 12.26 -35.47 12.27
C LYS A 241 11.02 -35.88 13.12
N LYS A 242 9.88 -35.12 12.94
CA LYS A 242 8.61 -35.48 13.62
C LYS A 242 8.07 -36.84 13.14
N LYS A 243 8.13 -37.15 11.83
CA LYS A 243 7.72 -38.46 11.27
C LYS A 243 8.60 -39.60 11.83
N LYS A 244 9.94 -39.41 11.88
CA LYS A 244 10.86 -40.41 12.48
C LYS A 244 10.57 -40.66 13.98
N LYS A 245 10.30 -39.60 14.79
CA LYS A 245 9.92 -39.73 16.18
C LYS A 245 8.59 -40.48 16.36
N LYS A 246 7.58 -40.20 15.53
CA LYS A 246 6.29 -40.94 15.55
C LYS A 246 6.47 -42.44 15.20
N LYS A 247 7.29 -42.77 14.19
CA LYS A 247 7.61 -44.17 13.82
C LYS A 247 8.33 -44.93 14.96
N LYS A 248 9.31 -44.28 15.64
CA LYS A 248 10.00 -44.87 16.80
C LYS A 248 9.03 -45.11 17.97
N LYS A 249 8.12 -44.17 18.27
CA LYS A 249 7.10 -44.36 19.32
C LYS A 249 6.13 -45.51 19.00
N LYS A 250 5.69 -45.64 17.73
CA LYS A 250 4.85 -46.76 17.29
C LYS A 250 5.56 -48.13 17.43
N LYS A 251 6.86 -48.21 17.04
CA LYS A 251 7.64 -49.44 17.22
C LYS A 251 7.82 -49.82 18.71
N LYS A 252 8.09 -48.87 19.61
CA LYS A 252 8.16 -49.09 21.04
C LYS A 252 6.84 -49.59 21.63
N LYS A 253 5.70 -49.03 21.24
CA LYS A 253 4.36 -49.48 21.65
C LYS A 253 4.07 -50.92 21.18
N LYS A 254 4.41 -51.26 19.90
CA LYS A 254 4.25 -52.64 19.40
C LYS A 254 5.11 -53.65 20.18
N LYS A 255 6.38 -53.31 20.49
CA LYS A 255 7.27 -54.18 21.30
C LYS A 255 6.72 -54.39 22.71
N LYS A 256 6.20 -53.33 23.40
CA LYS A 256 5.56 -53.47 24.72
C LYS A 256 4.29 -54.33 24.69
N LYS A 257 3.45 -54.20 23.63
CA LYS A 257 2.27 -55.09 23.47
C LYS A 257 2.65 -56.56 23.25
N LYS A 258 3.70 -56.83 22.46
CA LYS A 258 4.19 -58.22 22.26
C LYS A 258 4.75 -58.81 23.57
N LYS A 259 5.50 -58.05 24.37
CA LYS A 259 6.02 -58.51 25.69
C LYS A 259 4.87 -58.79 26.68
N LYS A 260 3.82 -57.94 26.71
CA LYS A 260 2.64 -58.19 27.57
C LYS A 260 1.86 -59.44 27.15
N LYS A 261 1.70 -59.70 25.84
CA LYS A 261 1.07 -60.93 25.32
C LYS A 261 1.87 -62.20 25.68
N LYS A 262 3.22 -62.12 25.55
CA LYS A 262 4.06 -63.28 25.97
C LYS A 262 3.98 -63.57 27.47
N LYS A 263 3.98 -62.53 28.33
CA LYS A 263 3.81 -62.69 29.79
C LYS A 263 2.43 -63.27 30.14
N LYS A 264 1.35 -62.85 29.46
CA LYS A 264 0.01 -63.42 29.69
C LYS A 264 -0.07 -64.91 29.27
N LYS A 265 0.56 -65.29 28.13
CA LYS A 265 0.62 -66.69 27.69
C LYS A 265 1.41 -67.57 28.70
N LYS A 266 2.55 -67.08 29.19
CA LYS A 266 3.34 -67.82 30.23
C LYS A 266 2.55 -68.01 31.53
N LYS A 267 1.81 -66.97 31.98
CA LYS A 267 0.97 -67.09 33.19
C LYS A 267 -0.19 -68.09 33.01
N LYS A 268 -0.84 -68.11 31.82
CA LYS A 268 -1.90 -69.07 31.47
C LYS A 268 -1.34 -70.52 31.45
N LYS A 269 -0.13 -70.71 30.92
CA LYS A 269 0.52 -72.02 30.84
C LYS A 269 0.87 -72.56 32.25
N LYS A 270 1.41 -71.70 33.15
CA LYS A 270 1.67 -72.04 34.52
C LYS A 270 0.39 -72.41 35.31
N LYS A 271 -0.71 -71.67 35.11
CA LYS A 271 -1.99 -71.99 35.78
C LYS A 271 -2.57 -73.34 35.31
N ARG A 272 -2.42 -73.68 33.99
CA ARG A 272 -2.85 -75.01 33.50
C ARG A 272 -2.04 -76.13 34.02
N LEU A 273 -0.71 -76.04 34.17
CA LEU A 273 0.12 -77.09 34.83
C LEU A 273 -0.28 -77.30 36.28
N HIS A 274 -0.46 -76.25 37.08
CA HIS A 274 -0.88 -76.40 38.51
C HIS A 274 -2.28 -77.03 38.64
N GLN A 275 -3.19 -76.79 37.67
CA GLN A 275 -4.49 -77.48 37.71
C GLN A 275 -4.40 -78.97 37.32
N GLN A 276 -3.45 -79.36 36.48
CA GLN A 276 -3.24 -80.74 36.08
C GLN A 276 -2.51 -81.55 37.25
N GLU A 277 -1.60 -80.90 37.94
CA GLU A 277 -0.92 -81.55 39.11
C GLU A 277 -1.85 -81.74 40.34
N GLY A 278 -2.85 -80.80 40.48
CA GLY A 278 -3.84 -80.96 41.60
C GLY A 278 -4.91 -82.01 41.36
N ILE A 279 -5.06 -82.50 40.11
CA ILE A 279 -6.04 -83.61 39.80
C ILE A 279 -5.40 -84.98 39.92
N MET A 280 -4.09 -85.11 40.04
CA MET A 280 -3.39 -86.43 40.20
C MET A 280 -3.11 -86.81 41.63
N HIS A 281 -3.50 -86.02 42.64
CA HIS A 281 -3.29 -86.28 44.09
C HIS A 281 -4.55 -86.08 44.90
N GLY A 282 -5.73 -86.30 44.33
CA GLY A 282 -7.03 -86.35 45.01
C GLY A 282 -7.75 -87.67 44.77
#